data_5e1261a4368a5f89754dd36189da8b39
#
_entry.id   5e1261a4368a5f89754dd36189da8b39
#
_cell.length_a   1.000
_cell.length_b   1.000
_cell.length_c   1.000
_cell.angle_alpha   90.00
_cell.angle_beta   90.00
_cell.angle_gamma   90.00
#
_symmetry.space_group_name_H-M   'P 1'
#
loop_
_entity.id
_entity.type
_entity.pdbx_description
1 polymer ?
#
loop_
_entity_poly.entity_id
_entity_poly.type
_entity_poly.pdbx_seq_one_letter_code
_entity_poly.pdbx_strand_id
1 'polypeptide(L)'
;MMLPVYLGLLQKAEQALASSYRQVAEGHGAEPDVYHLCQTLAKQCDQHEQALAPVIERYGERPDDEPERLHAEKISETRSGPVGLIRDLQDLYLLAHLVDVTWMMVKQAALGLRDEKLIEVVAECDWQVKVQLRWLTTRMKQAAPQALIVA
;
A
#
# COMPACT_ATOMS: atom_id res chain seq x y z
N MET A 1 1.57 -25.37 -0.70
CA MET A 1 0.68 -24.23 -0.50
C MET A 1 1.48 -22.93 -0.56
N MET A 2 1.05 -21.97 -1.36
CA MET A 2 1.74 -20.69 -1.55
C MET A 2 1.21 -19.52 -0.68
N LEU A 3 0.13 -19.74 0.05
CA LEU A 3 -0.46 -18.70 0.89
C LEU A 3 0.53 -18.07 1.89
N PRO A 4 1.36 -18.84 2.61
CA PRO A 4 2.33 -18.24 3.52
C PRO A 4 3.30 -17.28 2.83
N VAL A 5 3.70 -17.59 1.60
CA VAL A 5 4.56 -16.73 0.78
C VAL A 5 3.86 -15.42 0.46
N TYR A 6 2.60 -15.48 0.02
CA TYR A 6 1.81 -14.28 -0.32
C TYR A 6 1.47 -13.43 0.90
N LEU A 7 1.27 -14.04 2.06
CA LEU A 7 1.10 -13.28 3.30
C LEU A 7 2.37 -12.49 3.65
N GLY A 8 3.54 -13.09 3.48
CA GLY A 8 4.82 -12.41 3.67
C GLY A 8 5.03 -11.27 2.67
N LEU A 9 4.69 -11.50 1.39
CA LEU A 9 4.75 -10.46 0.36
C LEU A 9 3.81 -9.30 0.69
N LEU A 10 2.59 -9.60 1.13
CA LEU A 10 1.61 -8.59 1.52
C LEU A 10 2.12 -7.74 2.69
N GLN A 11 2.70 -8.37 3.71
CA GLN A 11 3.28 -7.65 4.84
C GLN A 11 4.38 -6.70 4.38
N LYS A 12 5.30 -7.18 3.54
CA LYS A 12 6.38 -6.35 2.99
C LYS A 12 5.83 -5.20 2.13
N ALA A 13 4.79 -5.46 1.34
CA ALA A 13 4.15 -4.45 0.51
C ALA A 13 3.49 -3.36 1.37
N GLU A 14 2.81 -3.73 2.45
CA GLU A 14 2.25 -2.76 3.39
C GLU A 14 3.34 -1.93 4.08
N GLN A 15 4.46 -2.54 4.46
CA GLN A 15 5.61 -1.83 5.01
C GLN A 15 6.19 -0.82 4.01
N ALA A 16 6.37 -1.25 2.77
CA ALA A 16 6.88 -0.38 1.70
C ALA A 16 5.93 0.78 1.43
N LEU A 17 4.62 0.52 1.42
CA LEU A 17 3.61 1.55 1.21
C LEU A 17 3.59 2.56 2.36
N ALA A 18 3.64 2.11 3.61
CA ALA A 18 3.72 2.98 4.79
C ALA A 18 4.94 3.90 4.70
N SER A 19 6.10 3.34 4.41
CA SER A 19 7.35 4.08 4.27
C SER A 19 7.26 5.10 3.14
N SER A 20 6.67 4.72 2.01
CA SER A 20 6.50 5.60 0.85
C SER A 20 5.52 6.74 1.13
N TYR A 21 4.41 6.50 1.82
CA TYR A 21 3.50 7.55 2.24
C TYR A 21 4.21 8.59 3.13
N ARG A 22 5.04 8.14 4.07
CA ARG A 22 5.80 9.05 4.94
C ARG A 22 6.81 9.88 4.17
N GLN A 23 7.50 9.28 3.22
CA GLN A 23 8.45 9.99 2.37
C GLN A 23 7.76 11.06 1.53
N VAL A 24 6.62 10.74 0.92
CA VAL A 24 5.85 11.70 0.12
C VAL A 24 5.33 12.83 0.99
N ALA A 25 4.82 12.54 2.19
CA ALA A 25 4.39 13.57 3.13
C ALA A 25 5.52 14.57 3.43
N GLU A 26 6.70 14.08 3.77
CA GLU A 26 7.86 14.93 4.09
C GLU A 26 8.37 15.70 2.87
N GLY A 27 8.38 15.07 1.70
CA GLY A 27 8.86 15.68 0.47
C GLY A 27 7.93 16.75 -0.10
N HIS A 28 6.66 16.76 0.30
CA HIS A 28 5.65 17.70 -0.19
C HIS A 28 4.95 18.43 0.95
N GLY A 29 5.73 18.89 1.93
CA GLY A 29 5.21 19.59 3.11
C GLY A 29 4.49 20.91 2.80
N ALA A 30 4.70 21.49 1.62
CA ALA A 30 3.98 22.68 1.16
C ALA A 30 2.52 22.39 0.74
N GLU A 31 2.16 21.11 0.61
CA GLU A 31 0.80 20.66 0.29
C GLU A 31 0.18 20.06 1.56
N PRO A 32 -0.57 20.83 2.37
CA PRO A 32 -1.01 20.38 3.69
C PRO A 32 -1.87 19.11 3.66
N ASP A 33 -2.73 18.97 2.65
CA ASP A 33 -3.58 17.80 2.48
C ASP A 33 -2.74 16.53 2.23
N VAL A 34 -1.74 16.62 1.36
CA VAL A 34 -0.82 15.51 1.06
C VAL A 34 -0.01 15.17 2.31
N TYR A 35 0.55 16.19 2.97
CA TYR A 35 1.36 16.02 4.18
C TYR A 35 0.60 15.25 5.27
N HIS A 36 -0.59 15.74 5.63
CA HIS A 36 -1.36 15.15 6.72
C HIS A 36 -2.00 13.82 6.36
N LEU A 37 -2.58 13.72 5.18
CA LEU A 37 -3.29 12.49 4.78
C LEU A 37 -2.32 11.34 4.54
N CYS A 38 -1.18 11.58 3.89
CA CYS A 38 -0.19 10.51 3.69
C CYS A 38 0.30 9.93 5.02
N GLN A 39 0.44 10.75 6.06
CA GLN A 39 0.78 10.25 7.40
C GLN A 39 -0.33 9.38 7.98
N THR A 40 -1.59 9.77 7.80
CA THR A 40 -2.75 8.98 8.22
C THR A 40 -2.80 7.63 7.48
N LEU A 41 -2.59 7.65 6.17
CA LEU A 41 -2.58 6.44 5.35
C LEU A 41 -1.41 5.51 5.72
N ALA A 42 -0.26 6.07 6.06
CA ALA A 42 0.88 5.29 6.56
C ALA A 42 0.52 4.55 7.85
N LYS A 43 -0.17 5.20 8.77
CA LYS A 43 -0.64 4.55 10.02
C LYS A 43 -1.63 3.42 9.74
N GLN A 44 -2.50 3.56 8.75
CA GLN A 44 -3.39 2.48 8.34
C GLN A 44 -2.58 1.27 7.85
N CYS A 45 -1.55 1.51 7.02
CA CYS A 45 -0.67 0.44 6.56
C CYS A 45 0.05 -0.26 7.73
N ASP A 46 0.50 0.50 8.73
CA ASP A 46 1.10 -0.08 9.94
C ASP A 46 0.11 -0.97 10.69
N GLN A 47 -1.15 -0.56 10.79
CA GLN A 47 -2.22 -1.34 11.43
C GLN A 47 -2.50 -2.62 10.65
N HIS A 48 -2.50 -2.57 9.31
CA HIS A 48 -2.67 -3.75 8.46
C HIS A 48 -1.53 -4.75 8.68
N GLU A 49 -0.31 -4.26 8.77
CA GLU A 49 0.85 -5.09 9.05
C GLU A 49 0.72 -5.78 10.41
N GLN A 50 0.31 -5.04 11.44
CA GLN A 50 0.10 -5.58 12.78
C GLN A 50 -1.01 -6.64 12.79
N ALA A 51 -2.08 -6.43 12.04
CA ALA A 51 -3.18 -7.39 11.91
C ALA A 51 -2.74 -8.68 11.20
N LEU A 52 -1.82 -8.57 10.24
CA LEU A 52 -1.28 -9.73 9.51
C LEU A 52 -0.29 -10.55 10.34
N ALA A 53 0.43 -9.94 11.28
CA ALA A 53 1.52 -10.60 12.00
C ALA A 53 1.10 -11.92 12.68
N PRO A 54 -0.02 -11.99 13.44
CA PRO A 54 -0.46 -13.25 14.05
C PRO A 54 -0.81 -14.32 13.02
N VAL A 55 -1.37 -13.93 11.88
CA VAL A 55 -1.73 -14.87 10.80
C VAL A 55 -0.46 -15.44 10.18
N ILE A 56 0.52 -14.60 9.90
CA ILE A 56 1.81 -15.01 9.33
C ILE A 56 2.51 -16.00 10.29
N GLU A 57 2.53 -15.68 11.58
CA GLU A 57 3.11 -16.55 12.59
C GLU A 57 2.44 -17.92 12.59
N ARG A 58 1.12 -17.96 12.50
CA ARG A 58 0.34 -19.21 12.49
C ARG A 58 0.62 -20.07 11.26
N TYR A 59 0.80 -19.46 10.09
CA TYR A 59 1.13 -20.17 8.84
C TYR A 59 2.62 -20.51 8.71
N GLY A 60 3.49 -19.78 9.39
CA GLY A 60 4.94 -19.88 9.27
C GLY A 60 5.50 -19.07 8.11
N GLU A 61 6.67 -18.48 8.31
CA GLU A 61 7.38 -17.73 7.28
C GLU A 61 8.08 -18.65 6.28
N ARG A 62 8.04 -18.29 5.01
CA ARG A 62 8.74 -19.00 3.93
C ARG A 62 9.45 -18.02 2.99
N PRO A 63 10.49 -17.31 3.48
CA PRO A 63 11.17 -16.29 2.68
C PRO A 63 11.86 -16.84 1.44
N ASP A 64 12.31 -18.10 1.48
CA ASP A 64 13.06 -18.73 0.39
C ASP A 64 12.17 -19.14 -0.80
N ASP A 65 10.85 -19.13 -0.62
CA ASP A 65 9.89 -19.49 -1.64
C ASP A 65 9.29 -18.26 -2.35
N GLU A 66 9.89 -17.07 -2.17
CA GLU A 66 9.38 -15.83 -2.79
C GLU A 66 9.35 -15.94 -4.31
N PRO A 67 8.19 -15.62 -4.97
CA PRO A 67 8.12 -15.61 -6.41
C PRO A 67 9.07 -14.56 -6.99
N GLU A 68 9.79 -14.91 -8.03
CA GLU A 68 10.59 -13.93 -8.76
C GLU A 68 9.69 -12.81 -9.32
N ARG A 69 10.19 -11.59 -9.32
CA ARG A 69 9.59 -10.39 -9.95
C ARG A 69 8.41 -9.74 -9.23
N LEU A 70 7.95 -10.24 -8.09
CA LEU A 70 6.84 -9.59 -7.36
C LEU A 70 7.34 -8.99 -6.05
N HIS A 71 8.21 -7.99 -6.13
CA HIS A 71 8.67 -7.24 -4.97
C HIS A 71 8.03 -5.87 -4.92
N ALA A 72 7.49 -5.52 -3.76
CA ALA A 72 7.09 -4.16 -3.47
C ALA A 72 8.35 -3.36 -3.12
N GLU A 73 8.67 -2.37 -3.94
CA GLU A 73 9.76 -1.45 -3.66
C GLU A 73 9.20 -0.13 -3.15
N LYS A 74 9.74 0.33 -2.01
CA LYS A 74 9.42 1.66 -1.51
C LYS A 74 10.03 2.73 -2.42
N ILE A 75 9.44 3.92 -2.39
CA ILE A 75 10.00 5.10 -3.05
C ILE A 75 11.37 5.39 -2.45
N SER A 76 12.41 5.46 -3.29
CA SER A 76 13.77 5.71 -2.83
C SER A 76 13.99 7.17 -2.41
N GLU A 77 13.44 8.11 -3.19
CA GLU A 77 13.49 9.54 -2.92
C GLU A 77 12.29 10.22 -3.55
N THR A 78 11.91 11.39 -3.03
CA THR A 78 10.82 12.19 -3.57
C THR A 78 11.33 13.20 -4.58
N ARG A 79 10.44 13.64 -5.44
CA ARG A 79 10.67 14.67 -6.45
C ARG A 79 10.09 15.99 -5.95
N SER A 80 10.53 17.10 -6.52
CA SER A 80 10.06 18.42 -6.13
C SER A 80 9.13 19.05 -7.17
N GLY A 81 8.34 20.04 -6.73
CA GLY A 81 7.47 20.81 -7.59
C GLY A 81 6.20 20.10 -8.02
N PRO A 82 5.34 20.76 -8.83
CA PRO A 82 4.03 20.19 -9.23
C PRO A 82 4.15 18.91 -10.03
N VAL A 83 5.11 18.81 -10.96
CA VAL A 83 5.36 17.59 -11.73
C VAL A 83 5.93 16.50 -10.82
N GLY A 84 6.81 16.86 -9.89
CA GLY A 84 7.33 15.93 -8.91
C GLY A 84 6.24 15.34 -8.03
N LEU A 85 5.31 16.17 -7.58
CA LEU A 85 4.16 15.72 -6.79
C LEU A 85 3.32 14.70 -7.54
N ILE A 86 2.92 15.00 -8.77
CA ILE A 86 2.05 14.07 -9.54
C ILE A 86 2.76 12.74 -9.80
N ARG A 87 4.07 12.75 -10.03
CA ARG A 87 4.86 11.53 -10.24
C ARG A 87 4.98 10.70 -8.96
N ASP A 88 5.18 11.36 -7.82
CA ASP A 88 5.21 10.66 -6.53
C ASP A 88 3.84 10.07 -6.18
N LEU A 89 2.75 10.77 -6.50
CA LEU A 89 1.40 10.23 -6.35
C LEU A 89 1.15 9.02 -7.27
N GLN A 90 1.69 9.03 -8.49
CA GLN A 90 1.62 7.87 -9.38
C GLN A 90 2.35 6.66 -8.80
N ASP A 91 3.53 6.86 -8.25
CA ASP A 91 4.30 5.78 -7.63
C ASP A 91 3.55 5.20 -6.42
N LEU A 92 2.94 6.05 -5.59
CA LEU A 92 2.08 5.61 -4.49
C LEU A 92 0.89 4.80 -5.00
N TYR A 93 0.25 5.26 -6.07
CA TYR A 93 -0.89 4.57 -6.66
C TYR A 93 -0.53 3.18 -7.15
N LEU A 94 0.59 3.04 -7.85
CA LEU A 94 1.05 1.75 -8.33
C LEU A 94 1.35 0.79 -7.18
N LEU A 95 2.00 1.27 -6.13
CA LEU A 95 2.30 0.45 -4.97
C LEU A 95 1.03 0.09 -4.18
N ALA A 96 0.13 1.05 -3.98
CA ALA A 96 -1.15 0.79 -3.32
C ALA A 96 -2.01 -0.20 -4.11
N HIS A 97 -1.94 -0.15 -5.43
CA HIS A 97 -2.66 -1.09 -6.29
C HIS A 97 -2.08 -2.51 -6.18
N LEU A 98 -0.76 -2.64 -6.08
CA LEU A 98 -0.12 -3.93 -5.81
C LEU A 98 -0.62 -4.51 -4.47
N VAL A 99 -0.69 -3.68 -3.44
CA VAL A 99 -1.24 -4.06 -2.12
C VAL A 99 -2.70 -4.53 -2.26
N ASP A 100 -3.52 -3.76 -2.97
CA ASP A 100 -4.94 -4.09 -3.17
C ASP A 100 -5.15 -5.44 -3.86
N VAL A 101 -4.44 -5.69 -4.96
CA VAL A 101 -4.59 -6.97 -5.68
C VAL A 101 -4.06 -8.15 -4.86
N THR A 102 -3.04 -7.92 -4.03
CA THR A 102 -2.53 -8.97 -3.14
C THR A 102 -3.55 -9.31 -2.05
N TRP A 103 -4.18 -8.31 -1.44
CA TRP A 103 -5.32 -8.52 -0.52
C TRP A 103 -6.45 -9.29 -1.18
N MET A 104 -6.77 -8.97 -2.43
CA MET A 104 -7.83 -9.66 -3.18
C MET A 104 -7.53 -11.16 -3.31
N MET A 105 -6.31 -11.50 -3.67
CA MET A 105 -5.90 -12.91 -3.80
C MET A 105 -5.88 -13.64 -2.45
N VAL A 106 -5.36 -12.99 -1.41
CA VAL A 106 -5.36 -13.52 -0.04
C VAL A 106 -6.80 -13.75 0.45
N LYS A 107 -7.71 -12.83 0.15
CA LYS A 107 -9.12 -12.98 0.48
C LYS A 107 -9.73 -14.24 -0.13
N GLN A 108 -9.48 -14.47 -1.41
CA GLN A 108 -10.01 -15.66 -2.07
C GLN A 108 -9.42 -16.95 -1.50
N ALA A 109 -8.14 -16.95 -1.17
CA ALA A 109 -7.52 -18.09 -0.49
C ALA A 109 -8.13 -18.33 0.91
N ALA A 110 -8.34 -17.28 1.67
CA ALA A 110 -8.97 -17.34 2.99
C ALA A 110 -10.39 -17.94 2.91
N LEU A 111 -11.16 -17.52 1.94
CA LEU A 111 -12.52 -18.06 1.70
C LEU A 111 -12.46 -19.52 1.29
N GLY A 112 -11.54 -19.90 0.42
CA GLY A 112 -11.35 -21.27 -0.02
C GLY A 112 -10.96 -22.21 1.13
N LEU A 113 -10.15 -21.73 2.06
CA LEU A 113 -9.72 -22.47 3.24
C LEU A 113 -10.72 -22.41 4.41
N ARG A 114 -11.72 -21.53 4.31
CA ARG A 114 -12.64 -21.22 5.41
C ARG A 114 -11.90 -20.78 6.68
N ASP A 115 -10.82 -20.03 6.51
CA ASP A 115 -10.02 -19.49 7.61
C ASP A 115 -10.67 -18.22 8.15
N GLU A 116 -11.51 -18.36 9.16
CA GLU A 116 -12.31 -17.28 9.72
C GLU A 116 -11.46 -16.14 10.27
N LYS A 117 -10.32 -16.43 10.90
CA LYS A 117 -9.43 -15.41 11.45
C LYS A 117 -8.82 -14.56 10.33
N LEU A 118 -8.39 -15.21 9.26
CA LEU A 118 -7.84 -14.49 8.11
C LEU A 118 -8.94 -13.70 7.38
N ILE A 119 -10.14 -14.26 7.24
CA ILE A 119 -11.29 -13.54 6.67
C ILE A 119 -11.59 -12.27 7.46
N GLU A 120 -11.55 -12.31 8.78
CA GLU A 120 -11.75 -11.13 9.63
C GLU A 120 -10.66 -10.07 9.40
N VAL A 121 -9.40 -10.49 9.32
CA VAL A 121 -8.28 -9.57 9.04
C VAL A 121 -8.46 -8.89 7.68
N VAL A 122 -8.81 -9.67 6.66
CA VAL A 122 -9.09 -9.11 5.33
C VAL A 122 -10.21 -8.07 5.39
N ALA A 123 -11.30 -8.40 6.10
CA ALA A 123 -12.45 -7.49 6.22
C ALA A 123 -12.10 -6.17 6.92
N GLU A 124 -11.15 -6.19 7.85
CA GLU A 124 -10.69 -4.98 8.53
C GLU A 124 -9.80 -4.09 7.65
N CYS A 125 -9.06 -4.69 6.74
CA CYS A 125 -7.95 -4.02 6.06
C CYS A 125 -8.25 -3.63 4.60
N ASP A 126 -8.87 -4.50 3.83
CA ASP A 126 -8.94 -4.34 2.37
C ASP A 126 -9.74 -3.12 1.92
N TRP A 127 -10.79 -2.77 2.65
CA TRP A 127 -11.62 -1.60 2.30
C TRP A 127 -10.85 -0.27 2.46
N GLN A 128 -9.92 -0.20 3.42
CA GLN A 128 -9.10 1.00 3.62
C GLN A 128 -8.14 1.20 2.45
N VAL A 129 -7.58 0.13 1.91
CA VAL A 129 -6.71 0.21 0.72
C VAL A 129 -7.51 0.76 -0.48
N LYS A 130 -8.74 0.32 -0.65
CA LYS A 130 -9.61 0.85 -1.72
C LYS A 130 -9.90 2.35 -1.54
N VAL A 131 -10.09 2.80 -0.31
CA VAL A 131 -10.25 4.23 0.00
C VAL A 131 -8.97 5.00 -0.31
N GLN A 132 -7.81 4.44 0.02
CA GLN A 132 -6.51 5.04 -0.32
C GLN A 132 -6.37 5.22 -1.84
N LEU A 133 -6.70 4.21 -2.63
CA LEU A 133 -6.65 4.27 -4.09
C LEU A 133 -7.58 5.37 -4.65
N ARG A 134 -8.78 5.49 -4.11
CA ARG A 134 -9.72 6.54 -4.51
C ARG A 134 -9.19 7.93 -4.21
N TRP A 135 -8.61 8.12 -3.05
CA TRP A 135 -8.00 9.42 -2.70
C TRP A 135 -6.84 9.74 -3.64
N LEU A 136 -5.94 8.81 -3.89
CA LEU A 136 -4.81 9.00 -4.80
C LEU A 136 -5.30 9.38 -6.20
N THR A 137 -6.30 8.70 -6.73
CA THR A 137 -6.90 9.01 -8.02
C THR A 137 -7.47 10.43 -8.04
N THR A 138 -8.24 10.80 -7.04
CA THR A 138 -8.85 12.13 -6.93
C THR A 138 -7.78 13.21 -6.84
N ARG A 139 -6.77 13.00 -6.01
CA ARG A 139 -5.70 13.98 -5.80
C ARG A 139 -4.85 14.17 -7.06
N MET A 140 -4.56 13.09 -7.80
CA MET A 140 -3.88 13.20 -9.09
C MET A 140 -4.71 13.99 -10.10
N LYS A 141 -6.02 13.77 -10.16
CA LYS A 141 -6.92 14.54 -11.02
C LYS A 141 -6.91 16.02 -10.68
N GLN A 142 -6.87 16.37 -9.40
CA GLN A 142 -6.79 17.75 -8.95
C GLN A 142 -5.44 18.39 -9.32
N ALA A 143 -4.35 17.65 -9.20
CA ALA A 143 -3.01 18.17 -9.44
C ALA A 143 -2.64 18.24 -10.94
N ALA A 144 -3.25 17.42 -11.79
CA ALA A 144 -2.85 17.26 -13.17
C ALA A 144 -2.87 18.57 -14.00
N PRO A 145 -3.91 19.42 -13.95
CA PRO A 145 -3.88 20.65 -14.74
C PRO A 145 -2.73 21.58 -14.34
N GLN A 146 -2.48 21.73 -13.05
CA GLN A 146 -1.37 22.56 -12.57
C GLN A 146 -0.02 21.97 -13.00
N ALA A 147 0.14 20.66 -12.86
CA ALA A 147 1.41 20.00 -13.17
C ALA A 147 1.71 19.92 -14.67
N LEU A 148 0.67 19.68 -15.49
CA LEU A 148 0.87 19.35 -16.89
C LEU A 148 0.66 20.53 -17.85
N ILE A 149 -0.02 21.59 -17.41
CA ILE A 149 -0.35 22.74 -18.26
C ILE A 149 0.38 24.01 -17.79
N VAL A 150 0.33 24.30 -16.49
CA VAL A 150 0.80 25.59 -15.94
C VAL A 150 2.25 25.53 -15.48
N ALA A 151 2.66 24.41 -14.91
CA ALA A 151 4.00 24.29 -14.32
C ALA A 151 5.15 24.11 -15.38
#